data_e95261d82e4628c88d3dc5a8abc8c99a
#
_entry.id   e95261d82e4628c88d3dc5a8abc8c99a
#
_cell.length_a   1.000
_cell.length_b   1.000
_cell.length_c   1.000
_cell.angle_alpha   90.00
_cell.angle_beta   90.00
_cell.angle_gamma   90.00
#
_symmetry.space_group_name_H-M   'P 1'
#
loop_
_entity.id
_entity.type
_entity.pdbx_description
1 polymer ?
#
loop_
_entity_poly.entity_id
_entity_poly.type
_entity_poly.pdbx_seq_one_letter_code
_entity_poly.pdbx_strand_id
1 'polypeptide(L)'
;SVTEEVKGGYLQFDAKGELLGLRYALGAGMRYASTRQSSTGINGTLPVTFERTYDDWLPSMNIAPFPTDKIILRGAIADVMTRPTLGSLTPGGSADGFNYRVSFGNPNLDPYRATAYDLAAEWYFAPQSIFSVAVFKKDVKSFPVSATLTGQTFTSTGLPASVLSASSPAFLNPAQQAQPIWTVVTTVNGTGASLKGIEIAVQAPFRFLPGFLKN
;
A
#
# COMPACT_ATOMS: atom_id res chain seq x y z
N SER A 1 -11.17 8.06 17.03
CA SER A 1 -9.86 7.43 17.23
C SER A 1 -9.75 6.14 16.43
N VAL A 2 -8.54 5.80 16.01
CA VAL A 2 -8.24 4.51 15.39
C VAL A 2 -7.07 3.88 16.14
N THR A 3 -7.20 2.61 16.50
CA THR A 3 -6.17 1.84 17.19
C THR A 3 -5.91 0.57 16.40
N GLU A 4 -4.65 0.23 16.21
CA GLU A 4 -4.21 -1.03 15.59
C GLU A 4 -3.29 -1.79 16.55
N GLU A 5 -3.59 -3.05 16.77
CA GLU A 5 -2.74 -4.00 17.47
C GLU A 5 -2.28 -5.06 16.46
N VAL A 6 -0.96 -5.28 16.38
CA VAL A 6 -0.38 -6.24 15.43
C VAL A 6 0.40 -7.30 16.21
N LYS A 7 0.07 -8.57 15.94
CA LYS A 7 0.81 -9.73 16.41
C LYS A 7 1.33 -10.49 15.21
N GLY A 8 2.56 -10.98 15.29
CA GLY A 8 3.12 -11.73 14.18
C GLY A 8 4.38 -12.48 14.54
N GLY A 9 4.78 -13.33 13.61
CA GLY A 9 6.00 -14.09 13.66
C GLY A 9 6.54 -14.35 12.27
N TYR A 10 7.78 -14.78 12.17
CA TYR A 10 8.37 -15.14 10.89
C TYR A 10 9.29 -16.34 11.03
N LEU A 11 9.46 -17.05 9.93
CA LEU A 11 10.46 -18.09 9.73
C LEU A 11 11.25 -17.75 8.49
N GLN A 12 12.57 -17.86 8.56
CA GLN A 12 13.47 -17.60 7.45
C GLN A 12 14.49 -18.73 7.33
N PHE A 13 14.80 -19.07 6.11
CA PHE A 13 15.83 -20.02 5.72
C PHE A 13 16.78 -19.35 4.73
N ASP A 14 18.08 -19.41 5.01
CA ASP A 14 19.14 -18.91 4.14
C ASP A 14 20.12 -20.04 3.83
N ALA A 15 20.49 -20.18 2.57
CA ALA A 15 21.46 -21.17 2.11
C ALA A 15 22.44 -20.55 1.12
N LYS A 16 23.67 -21.03 1.18
CA LYS A 16 24.71 -20.77 0.17
C LYS A 16 25.34 -22.09 -0.22
N GLY A 17 25.64 -22.25 -1.50
CA GLY A 17 26.21 -23.49 -1.98
C GLY A 17 26.71 -23.37 -3.40
N GLU A 18 27.08 -24.54 -3.94
CA GLU A 18 27.49 -24.71 -5.31
C GLU A 18 26.75 -25.92 -5.89
N LEU A 19 26.18 -25.77 -7.06
CA LEU A 19 25.50 -26.83 -7.81
C LEU A 19 25.97 -26.80 -9.24
N LEU A 20 26.53 -27.91 -9.70
CA LEU A 20 27.10 -28.07 -11.07
C LEU A 20 28.14 -26.99 -11.42
N GLY A 21 28.96 -26.58 -10.46
CA GLY A 21 29.98 -25.54 -10.65
C GLY A 21 29.41 -24.11 -10.57
N LEU A 22 28.11 -23.93 -10.34
CA LEU A 22 27.48 -22.63 -10.19
C LEU A 22 27.26 -22.32 -8.70
N ARG A 23 27.93 -21.30 -8.17
CA ARG A 23 27.71 -20.79 -6.82
C ARG A 23 26.38 -20.07 -6.75
N TYR A 24 25.68 -20.20 -5.64
CA TYR A 24 24.41 -19.52 -5.40
C TYR A 24 24.22 -19.11 -3.94
N ALA A 25 23.37 -18.13 -3.74
CA ALA A 25 22.75 -17.81 -2.47
C ALA A 25 21.23 -17.86 -2.62
N LEU A 26 20.54 -18.45 -1.65
CA LEU A 26 19.09 -18.62 -1.62
C LEU A 26 18.58 -18.11 -0.27
N GLY A 27 17.51 -17.35 -0.28
CA GLY A 27 16.73 -16.99 0.91
C GLY A 27 15.26 -17.32 0.66
N ALA A 28 14.60 -17.91 1.65
CA ALA A 28 13.17 -18.13 1.63
C ALA A 28 12.59 -17.80 3.00
N GLY A 29 11.41 -17.18 3.04
CA GLY A 29 10.80 -16.76 4.27
C GLY A 29 9.28 -16.77 4.21
N MET A 30 8.68 -16.86 5.40
CA MET A 30 7.26 -16.69 5.61
C MET A 30 7.05 -15.80 6.82
N ARG A 31 6.29 -14.74 6.66
CA ARG A 31 5.84 -13.90 7.76
C ARG A 31 4.34 -14.01 7.90
N TYR A 32 3.88 -14.20 9.13
CA TYR A 32 2.48 -14.08 9.51
C TYR A 32 2.27 -12.81 10.31
N ALA A 33 1.20 -12.09 10.01
CA ALA A 33 0.79 -10.90 10.74
C ALA A 33 -0.73 -10.91 10.94
N SER A 34 -1.17 -10.88 12.21
CA SER A 34 -2.57 -10.68 12.59
C SER A 34 -2.75 -9.25 13.06
N THR A 35 -3.69 -8.54 12.48
CA THR A 35 -3.99 -7.16 12.81
C THR A 35 -5.41 -7.05 13.35
N ARG A 36 -5.55 -6.55 14.59
CA ARG A 36 -6.82 -6.12 15.17
C ARG A 36 -6.92 -4.61 15.07
N GLN A 37 -7.96 -4.14 14.40
CA GLN A 37 -8.26 -2.74 14.20
C GLN A 37 -9.53 -2.38 14.96
N SER A 38 -9.50 -1.27 15.69
CA SER A 38 -10.66 -0.65 16.32
C SER A 38 -10.76 0.80 15.87
N SER A 39 -11.85 1.16 15.22
CA SER A 39 -12.09 2.50 14.67
C SER A 39 -13.32 3.10 15.31
N THR A 40 -13.14 4.14 16.14
CA THR A 40 -14.22 4.84 16.81
C THR A 40 -14.39 6.23 16.21
N GLY A 41 -15.58 6.53 15.75
CA GLY A 41 -16.00 7.84 15.29
C GLY A 41 -17.23 8.32 16.05
N ILE A 42 -17.57 9.57 15.88
CA ILE A 42 -18.81 10.16 16.43
C ILE A 42 -19.82 10.20 15.28
N ASN A 43 -20.97 9.56 15.50
CA ASN A 43 -22.11 9.64 14.61
C ASN A 43 -23.19 10.46 15.32
N GLY A 44 -23.24 11.74 15.02
CA GLY A 44 -24.04 12.72 15.79
C GLY A 44 -23.48 12.96 17.17
N THR A 45 -24.14 12.48 18.20
CA THR A 45 -23.74 12.58 19.61
C THR A 45 -23.24 11.26 20.19
N LEU A 46 -23.38 10.15 19.46
CA LEU A 46 -23.06 8.81 19.93
C LEU A 46 -21.76 8.32 19.30
N PRO A 47 -20.85 7.74 20.10
CA PRO A 47 -19.68 7.07 19.57
C PRO A 47 -20.10 5.76 18.88
N VAL A 48 -19.59 5.53 17.68
CA VAL A 48 -19.73 4.26 16.95
C VAL A 48 -18.36 3.65 16.78
N THR A 49 -18.23 2.38 17.19
CA THR A 49 -16.96 1.64 17.09
C THR A 49 -17.12 0.48 16.12
N PHE A 50 -16.17 0.38 15.20
CA PHE A 50 -16.02 -0.73 14.28
C PHE A 50 -14.76 -1.51 14.68
N GLU A 51 -14.92 -2.81 14.87
CA GLU A 51 -13.80 -3.72 15.12
C GLU A 51 -13.64 -4.67 13.95
N ARG A 52 -12.38 -4.90 13.56
CA ARG A 52 -12.01 -5.80 12.49
C ARG A 52 -10.71 -6.52 12.85
N THR A 53 -10.64 -7.80 12.51
CA THR A 53 -9.39 -8.57 12.56
C THR A 53 -9.13 -9.17 11.19
N TYR A 54 -7.88 -9.12 10.73
CA TYR A 54 -7.46 -9.74 9.49
C TYR A 54 -6.04 -10.28 9.62
N ASP A 55 -5.76 -11.30 8.83
CA ASP A 55 -4.52 -12.05 8.85
C ASP A 55 -3.83 -11.97 7.48
N ASP A 56 -2.51 -11.82 7.50
CA ASP A 56 -1.69 -11.78 6.31
C ASP A 56 -0.56 -12.81 6.40
N TRP A 57 -0.47 -13.66 5.38
CA TRP A 57 0.63 -14.56 5.15
C TRP A 57 1.48 -13.99 4.01
N LEU A 58 2.73 -13.70 4.30
CA LEU A 58 3.64 -12.98 3.42
C LEU A 58 4.86 -13.87 3.10
N PRO A 59 4.73 -14.79 2.13
CA PRO A 59 5.85 -15.58 1.65
C PRO A 59 6.82 -14.70 0.86
N SER A 60 8.10 -15.05 0.95
CA SER A 60 9.15 -14.44 0.14
C SER A 60 10.21 -15.46 -0.23
N MET A 61 10.77 -15.32 -1.42
CA MET A 61 11.89 -16.11 -1.89
C MET A 61 12.81 -15.24 -2.73
N ASN A 62 14.11 -15.41 -2.56
CA ASN A 62 15.12 -14.79 -3.40
C ASN A 62 16.22 -15.79 -3.74
N ILE A 63 16.81 -15.64 -4.92
CA ILE A 63 17.93 -16.45 -5.38
C ILE A 63 18.95 -15.55 -6.06
N ALA A 64 20.23 -15.78 -5.79
CA ALA A 64 21.33 -15.08 -6.43
C ALA A 64 22.38 -16.10 -6.91
N PRO A 65 22.29 -16.59 -8.15
CA PRO A 65 23.37 -17.33 -8.78
C PRO A 65 24.52 -16.41 -9.20
N PHE A 66 25.74 -16.96 -9.11
CA PHE A 66 26.99 -16.30 -9.47
C PHE A 66 27.66 -17.02 -10.64
N PRO A 67 27.24 -16.73 -11.90
CA PRO A 67 27.81 -17.40 -13.08
C PRO A 67 29.33 -17.20 -13.21
N THR A 68 29.83 -16.07 -12.76
CA THR A 68 31.25 -15.76 -12.67
C THR A 68 31.52 -14.91 -11.41
N ASP A 69 32.80 -14.67 -11.09
CA ASP A 69 33.17 -13.75 -10.02
C ASP A 69 32.76 -12.28 -10.27
N LYS A 70 32.39 -11.96 -11.52
CA LYS A 70 32.03 -10.60 -11.95
C LYS A 70 30.56 -10.43 -12.30
N ILE A 71 29.78 -11.52 -12.35
CA ILE A 71 28.38 -11.49 -12.75
C ILE A 71 27.53 -12.07 -11.63
N ILE A 72 26.53 -11.32 -11.21
CA ILE A 72 25.50 -11.78 -10.27
C ILE A 72 24.15 -11.62 -10.95
N LEU A 73 23.38 -12.69 -10.96
CA LEU A 73 21.97 -12.64 -11.31
C LEU A 73 21.14 -12.67 -10.03
N ARG A 74 20.02 -11.98 -10.01
CA ARG A 74 19.10 -11.98 -8.86
C ARG A 74 17.70 -12.24 -9.34
N GLY A 75 16.97 -13.07 -8.61
CA GLY A 75 15.53 -13.23 -8.76
C GLY A 75 14.88 -13.17 -7.41
N ALA A 76 13.75 -12.48 -7.31
CA ALA A 76 12.95 -12.44 -6.10
C ALA A 76 11.45 -12.47 -6.42
N ILE A 77 10.70 -13.09 -5.51
CA ILE A 77 9.24 -13.02 -5.45
C ILE A 77 8.84 -12.82 -4.00
N ALA A 78 7.90 -11.91 -3.73
CA ALA A 78 7.40 -11.68 -2.39
C ALA A 78 5.95 -11.19 -2.41
N ASP A 79 5.15 -11.70 -1.48
CA ASP A 79 3.88 -11.06 -1.11
C ASP A 79 4.16 -9.99 -0.07
N VAL A 80 3.65 -8.80 -0.32
CA VAL A 80 3.84 -7.62 0.52
C VAL A 80 2.50 -6.99 0.88
N MET A 81 2.47 -6.34 2.05
CA MET A 81 1.29 -5.60 2.48
C MET A 81 1.67 -4.26 3.11
N THR A 82 0.79 -3.28 2.96
CA THR A 82 0.85 -1.99 3.66
C THR A 82 -0.55 -1.62 4.12
N ARG A 83 -0.66 -1.15 5.37
CA ARG A 83 -1.95 -0.78 5.93
C ARG A 83 -2.43 0.56 5.39
N PRO A 84 -3.77 0.79 5.31
CA PRO A 84 -4.33 2.11 5.03
C PRO A 84 -3.89 3.12 6.09
N THR A 85 -3.92 4.38 5.74
CA THR A 85 -3.67 5.45 6.72
C THR A 85 -4.78 5.48 7.77
N LEU A 86 -4.45 5.73 9.03
CA LEU A 86 -5.43 5.76 10.12
C LEU A 86 -6.56 6.76 9.88
N GLY A 87 -6.26 7.88 9.21
CA GLY A 87 -7.26 8.89 8.88
C GLY A 87 -8.35 8.37 7.94
N SER A 88 -7.99 7.51 6.97
CA SER A 88 -8.96 6.92 6.04
C SER A 88 -9.86 5.85 6.66
N LEU A 89 -9.48 5.32 7.83
CA LEU A 89 -10.23 4.31 8.58
C LEU A 89 -11.23 4.90 9.59
N THR A 90 -11.23 6.23 9.76
CA THR A 90 -12.10 6.87 10.74
C THR A 90 -13.55 6.87 10.25
N PRO A 91 -14.50 6.25 10.99
CA PRO A 91 -15.90 6.21 10.57
C PRO A 91 -16.63 7.55 10.70
N GLY A 92 -16.03 8.52 11.38
CA GLY A 92 -16.55 9.87 11.51
C GLY A 92 -16.34 10.68 10.23
N GLY A 93 -17.27 11.59 9.96
CA GLY A 93 -17.23 12.41 8.76
C GLY A 93 -17.63 13.86 9.01
N SER A 94 -17.50 14.67 7.99
CA SER A 94 -18.01 16.03 7.92
C SER A 94 -19.13 16.13 6.90
N ALA A 95 -20.16 16.88 7.21
CA ALA A 95 -21.27 17.14 6.31
C ALA A 95 -21.43 18.65 6.09
N ASP A 96 -21.43 19.06 4.85
CA ASP A 96 -21.69 20.41 4.40
C ASP A 96 -23.10 20.48 3.80
N GLY A 97 -24.05 20.93 4.60
CA GLY A 97 -25.44 21.06 4.19
C GLY A 97 -25.74 22.30 3.32
N PHE A 98 -24.76 23.15 3.08
CA PHE A 98 -24.86 24.28 2.13
C PHE A 98 -24.53 23.83 0.71
N ASN A 99 -23.50 22.97 0.57
CA ASN A 99 -23.02 22.47 -0.70
C ASN A 99 -23.45 21.02 -0.99
N TYR A 100 -24.30 20.44 -0.13
CA TYR A 100 -24.81 19.07 -0.25
C TYR A 100 -23.65 18.05 -0.41
N ARG A 101 -22.66 18.15 0.45
CA ARG A 101 -21.45 17.33 0.41
C ARG A 101 -21.20 16.64 1.74
N VAL A 102 -20.89 15.35 1.68
CA VAL A 102 -20.48 14.55 2.84
C VAL A 102 -19.13 13.91 2.57
N SER A 103 -18.25 13.92 3.56
CA SER A 103 -16.96 13.25 3.49
C SER A 103 -16.75 12.41 4.74
N PHE A 104 -16.42 11.15 4.59
CA PHE A 104 -16.12 10.25 5.70
C PHE A 104 -15.12 9.17 5.29
N GLY A 105 -14.38 8.62 6.26
CA GLY A 105 -13.48 7.49 6.06
C GLY A 105 -14.24 6.17 6.09
N ASN A 106 -13.53 5.08 5.75
CA ASN A 106 -14.10 3.75 5.67
C ASN A 106 -13.32 2.78 6.57
N PRO A 107 -13.87 2.34 7.71
CA PRO A 107 -13.19 1.42 8.60
C PRO A 107 -13.00 0.01 7.99
N ASN A 108 -13.67 -0.29 6.87
CA ASN A 108 -13.59 -1.58 6.18
C ASN A 108 -12.59 -1.59 5.01
N LEU A 109 -11.66 -0.64 4.98
CA LEU A 109 -10.61 -0.63 3.96
C LEU A 109 -9.64 -1.80 4.14
N ASP A 110 -9.42 -2.53 3.07
CA ASP A 110 -8.42 -3.58 3.02
C ASP A 110 -7.00 -3.00 2.95
N PRO A 111 -6.01 -3.68 3.51
CA PRO A 111 -4.62 -3.35 3.27
C PRO A 111 -4.28 -3.38 1.79
N TYR A 112 -3.30 -2.57 1.39
CA TYR A 112 -2.64 -2.76 0.11
C TYR A 112 -1.94 -4.11 0.13
N ARG A 113 -2.29 -4.99 -0.79
CA ARG A 113 -1.64 -6.29 -0.96
C ARG A 113 -1.13 -6.41 -2.38
N ALA A 114 0.11 -6.83 -2.51
CA ALA A 114 0.71 -7.03 -3.81
C ALA A 114 1.67 -8.22 -3.82
N THR A 115 1.78 -8.86 -4.98
CA THR A 115 2.88 -9.78 -5.28
C THR A 115 3.91 -9.04 -6.12
N ALA A 116 5.14 -8.98 -5.63
CA ALA A 116 6.28 -8.37 -6.30
C ALA A 116 7.16 -9.45 -6.93
N TYR A 117 7.63 -9.20 -8.14
CA TYR A 117 8.56 -10.03 -8.92
C TYR A 117 9.71 -9.13 -9.36
N ASP A 118 10.94 -9.54 -9.07
CA ASP A 118 12.14 -8.79 -9.39
C ASP A 118 13.16 -9.71 -10.04
N LEU A 119 13.75 -9.26 -11.15
CA LEU A 119 14.89 -9.90 -11.78
C LEU A 119 15.96 -8.85 -12.07
N ALA A 120 17.21 -9.15 -11.74
CA ALA A 120 18.32 -8.25 -12.00
C ALA A 120 19.57 -9.02 -12.46
N ALA A 121 20.38 -8.33 -13.27
CA ALA A 121 21.71 -8.76 -13.66
C ALA A 121 22.70 -7.64 -13.32
N GLU A 122 23.77 -7.99 -12.63
CA GLU A 122 24.85 -7.10 -12.21
C GLU A 122 26.16 -7.56 -12.82
N TRP A 123 26.88 -6.64 -13.45
CA TRP A 123 28.21 -6.90 -13.99
C TRP A 123 29.26 -5.99 -13.37
N TYR A 124 30.13 -6.55 -12.57
CA TYR A 124 31.28 -5.90 -11.93
C TYR A 124 32.48 -5.91 -12.88
N PHE A 125 32.47 -5.03 -13.88
CA PHE A 125 33.42 -5.05 -14.99
C PHE A 125 34.82 -4.56 -14.63
N ALA A 126 34.97 -3.74 -13.56
CA ALA A 126 36.23 -3.25 -13.03
C ALA A 126 36.13 -2.98 -11.52
N PRO A 127 37.25 -2.74 -10.79
CA PRO A 127 37.20 -2.32 -9.40
C PRO A 127 36.35 -1.08 -9.21
N GLN A 128 35.41 -1.13 -8.26
CA GLN A 128 34.45 -0.06 -7.95
C GLN A 128 33.51 0.30 -9.11
N SER A 129 33.37 -0.58 -10.09
CA SER A 129 32.55 -0.34 -11.29
C SER A 129 31.51 -1.43 -11.46
N ILE A 130 30.25 -1.02 -11.64
CA ILE A 130 29.10 -1.90 -11.85
C ILE A 130 28.26 -1.37 -13.00
N PHE A 131 27.76 -2.28 -13.81
CA PHE A 131 26.62 -2.08 -14.70
C PHE A 131 25.50 -3.01 -14.24
N SER A 132 24.30 -2.49 -14.05
CA SER A 132 23.15 -3.31 -13.67
C SER A 132 21.93 -3.00 -14.49
N VAL A 133 21.16 -4.06 -14.76
CA VAL A 133 19.82 -3.99 -15.35
C VAL A 133 18.88 -4.75 -14.44
N ALA A 134 17.76 -4.14 -14.09
CA ALA A 134 16.70 -4.76 -13.33
C ALA A 134 15.36 -4.60 -14.04
N VAL A 135 14.52 -5.62 -13.95
CA VAL A 135 13.12 -5.59 -14.38
C VAL A 135 12.26 -5.98 -13.20
N PHE A 136 11.17 -5.29 -13.03
CA PHE A 136 10.23 -5.58 -11.95
C PHE A 136 8.79 -5.60 -12.43
N LYS A 137 7.98 -6.38 -11.74
CA LYS A 137 6.53 -6.39 -11.88
C LYS A 137 5.92 -6.46 -10.49
N LYS A 138 4.88 -5.64 -10.23
CA LYS A 138 4.11 -5.67 -9.01
C LYS A 138 2.64 -5.79 -9.36
N ASP A 139 2.03 -6.89 -8.97
CA ASP A 139 0.59 -7.12 -9.15
C ASP A 139 -0.12 -6.75 -7.84
N VAL A 140 -0.73 -5.57 -7.83
CA VAL A 140 -1.48 -5.04 -6.69
C VAL A 140 -2.88 -5.64 -6.70
N LYS A 141 -3.25 -6.35 -5.62
CA LYS A 141 -4.54 -7.05 -5.49
C LYS A 141 -5.65 -6.14 -4.99
N SER A 142 -5.32 -5.25 -4.04
CA SER A 142 -6.24 -4.29 -3.44
C SER A 142 -5.50 -3.01 -3.07
N PHE A 143 -6.15 -1.88 -3.22
CA PHE A 143 -5.65 -0.60 -2.75
C PHE A 143 -6.82 0.37 -2.48
N PRO A 144 -6.76 1.15 -1.40
CA PRO A 144 -7.72 2.19 -1.14
C PRO A 144 -7.66 3.31 -2.19
N VAL A 145 -8.82 3.67 -2.72
CA VAL A 145 -8.97 4.80 -3.65
C VAL A 145 -10.02 5.76 -3.16
N SER A 146 -9.78 7.05 -3.36
CA SER A 146 -10.80 8.07 -3.09
C SER A 146 -11.90 7.98 -4.14
N ALA A 147 -13.15 7.87 -3.69
CA ALA A 147 -14.33 7.83 -4.54
C ALA A 147 -15.18 9.07 -4.27
N THR A 148 -15.66 9.68 -5.35
CA THR A 148 -16.65 10.77 -5.31
C THR A 148 -17.94 10.27 -5.96
N LEU A 149 -18.96 10.05 -5.16
CA LEU A 149 -20.26 9.54 -5.58
C LEU A 149 -21.24 10.72 -5.63
N THR A 150 -21.69 11.06 -6.82
CA THR A 150 -22.73 12.08 -7.06
C THR A 150 -24.10 11.45 -7.12
N GLY A 151 -25.15 12.26 -6.97
CA GLY A 151 -26.53 11.75 -7.03
C GLY A 151 -26.92 10.87 -5.83
N GLN A 152 -26.24 11.04 -4.70
CA GLN A 152 -26.54 10.32 -3.47
C GLN A 152 -27.59 11.07 -2.65
N THR A 153 -28.17 10.40 -1.65
CA THR A 153 -28.98 11.05 -0.62
C THR A 153 -28.18 11.18 0.67
N PHE A 154 -28.46 12.18 1.48
CA PHE A 154 -27.84 12.27 2.81
C PHE A 154 -28.25 11.06 3.67
N THR A 155 -29.48 10.63 3.58
CA THR A 155 -30.00 9.49 4.34
C THR A 155 -29.28 8.17 4.03
N SER A 156 -28.75 8.01 2.80
CA SER A 156 -27.97 6.82 2.43
C SER A 156 -26.61 6.72 3.12
N THR A 157 -26.11 7.82 3.69
CA THR A 157 -24.84 7.82 4.42
C THR A 157 -24.96 7.24 5.83
N GLY A 158 -26.17 7.11 6.36
CA GLY A 158 -26.40 6.70 7.75
C GLY A 158 -26.03 7.73 8.80
N LEU A 159 -25.59 8.91 8.40
CA LEU A 159 -25.24 9.99 9.33
C LEU A 159 -26.54 10.67 9.88
N PRO A 160 -26.57 11.03 11.17
CA PRO A 160 -27.71 11.76 11.70
C PRO A 160 -27.70 13.23 11.24
N ALA A 161 -28.88 13.82 11.13
CA ALA A 161 -29.02 15.22 10.73
C ALA A 161 -28.27 16.22 11.65
N SER A 162 -27.97 15.83 12.90
CA SER A 162 -27.21 16.64 13.84
C SER A 162 -25.77 16.95 13.44
N VAL A 163 -25.22 16.25 12.42
CA VAL A 163 -23.89 16.58 11.87
C VAL A 163 -23.95 17.74 10.89
N LEU A 164 -25.16 18.13 10.43
CA LEU A 164 -25.39 19.29 9.58
C LEU A 164 -25.39 20.58 10.43
N SER A 165 -24.86 21.65 9.87
CA SER A 165 -25.03 22.97 10.51
C SER A 165 -26.52 23.34 10.61
N ALA A 166 -26.95 23.79 11.79
CA ALA A 166 -28.34 24.18 12.05
C ALA A 166 -28.83 25.31 11.12
N SER A 167 -27.90 26.08 10.56
CA SER A 167 -28.21 27.15 9.60
C SER A 167 -28.19 26.72 8.15
N SER A 168 -27.85 25.48 7.87
CA SER A 168 -27.76 24.99 6.49
C SER A 168 -29.13 24.71 5.87
N PRO A 169 -29.32 24.95 4.56
CA PRO A 169 -30.56 24.63 3.87
C PRO A 169 -31.00 23.16 4.06
N ALA A 170 -30.05 22.24 4.06
CA ALA A 170 -30.33 20.82 4.24
C ALA A 170 -30.83 20.44 5.65
N PHE A 171 -30.43 21.22 6.69
CA PHE A 171 -30.96 21.05 8.05
C PHE A 171 -32.35 21.67 8.18
N LEU A 172 -32.53 22.89 7.65
CA LEU A 172 -33.78 23.66 7.74
C LEU A 172 -34.89 23.00 6.88
N ASN A 173 -34.54 22.29 5.81
CA ASN A 173 -35.48 21.55 4.97
C ASN A 173 -35.10 20.06 4.89
N PRO A 174 -35.59 19.23 5.82
CA PRO A 174 -35.24 17.80 5.87
C PRO A 174 -35.58 17.02 4.59
N ALA A 175 -36.53 17.49 3.75
CA ALA A 175 -36.83 16.87 2.48
C ALA A 175 -35.60 16.83 1.53
N GLN A 176 -34.71 17.77 1.63
CA GLN A 176 -33.47 17.83 0.84
C GLN A 176 -32.49 16.71 1.21
N GLN A 177 -32.59 16.15 2.41
CA GLN A 177 -31.73 15.02 2.84
C GLN A 177 -32.06 13.73 2.08
N ALA A 178 -33.29 13.57 1.62
CA ALA A 178 -33.74 12.43 0.85
C ALA A 178 -33.62 12.63 -0.68
N GLN A 179 -33.22 13.82 -1.13
CA GLN A 179 -33.05 14.09 -2.55
C GLN A 179 -31.66 13.60 -3.05
N PRO A 180 -31.56 13.12 -4.30
CA PRO A 180 -30.31 12.61 -4.88
C PRO A 180 -29.41 13.76 -5.39
N ILE A 181 -29.24 14.79 -4.56
CA ILE A 181 -28.43 15.98 -4.87
C ILE A 181 -27.08 16.00 -4.15
N TRP A 182 -26.82 15.00 -3.31
CA TRP A 182 -25.63 14.95 -2.49
C TRP A 182 -24.44 14.34 -3.19
N THR A 183 -23.28 14.88 -2.87
CA THR A 183 -21.98 14.30 -3.24
C THR A 183 -21.35 13.68 -2.03
N VAL A 184 -21.08 12.39 -2.09
CA VAL A 184 -20.40 11.64 -1.04
C VAL A 184 -18.96 11.40 -1.45
N VAL A 185 -18.01 11.82 -0.62
CA VAL A 185 -16.57 11.58 -0.78
C VAL A 185 -16.13 10.60 0.29
N THR A 186 -15.65 9.47 -0.13
CA THR A 186 -15.18 8.41 0.77
C THR A 186 -14.01 7.65 0.15
N THR A 187 -13.36 6.80 0.92
CA THR A 187 -12.35 5.88 0.41
C THR A 187 -12.96 4.49 0.28
N VAL A 188 -12.73 3.83 -0.84
CA VAL A 188 -13.22 2.49 -1.13
C VAL A 188 -12.08 1.55 -1.49
N ASN A 189 -12.32 0.25 -1.39
CA ASN A 189 -11.39 -0.76 -1.89
C ASN A 189 -11.44 -0.74 -3.44
N GLY A 190 -10.34 -0.32 -4.06
CA GLY A 190 -10.18 -0.33 -5.51
C GLY A 190 -9.87 -1.71 -6.05
N THR A 191 -10.12 -1.90 -7.33
CA THR A 191 -9.71 -3.10 -8.08
C THR A 191 -8.21 -3.12 -8.32
N GLY A 192 -7.64 -4.31 -8.48
CA GLY A 192 -6.20 -4.49 -8.65
C GLY A 192 -5.57 -3.70 -9.81
N ALA A 193 -4.29 -3.47 -9.70
CA ALA A 193 -3.47 -2.80 -10.71
C ALA A 193 -2.15 -3.55 -10.91
N SER A 194 -1.51 -3.36 -12.06
CA SER A 194 -0.18 -3.89 -12.31
C SER A 194 0.79 -2.77 -12.61
N LEU A 195 1.93 -2.78 -11.95
CA LEU A 195 3.06 -1.90 -12.19
C LEU A 195 4.23 -2.74 -12.69
N LYS A 196 4.90 -2.31 -13.75
CA LYS A 196 6.10 -2.94 -14.28
C LYS A 196 7.08 -1.88 -14.77
N GLY A 197 8.36 -2.19 -14.69
CA GLY A 197 9.40 -1.26 -15.13
C GLY A 197 10.74 -1.94 -15.36
N ILE A 198 11.65 -1.15 -15.92
CA ILE A 198 13.04 -1.51 -16.16
C ILE A 198 13.89 -0.40 -15.56
N GLU A 199 14.93 -0.78 -14.84
CA GLU A 199 15.93 0.12 -14.27
C GLU A 199 17.31 -0.25 -14.82
N ILE A 200 18.09 0.75 -15.22
CA ILE A 200 19.46 0.59 -15.68
C ILE A 200 20.33 1.53 -14.86
N ALA A 201 21.40 1.00 -14.29
CA ALA A 201 22.35 1.77 -13.52
C ALA A 201 23.79 1.47 -13.93
N VAL A 202 24.62 2.51 -13.97
CA VAL A 202 26.06 2.45 -14.20
C VAL A 202 26.76 3.24 -13.10
N GLN A 203 27.73 2.63 -12.49
CA GLN A 203 28.65 3.30 -11.56
C GLN A 203 30.06 2.96 -11.95
N ALA A 204 30.92 3.97 -12.08
CA ALA A 204 32.36 3.80 -12.32
C ALA A 204 33.12 5.01 -11.76
N PRO A 205 34.33 4.82 -11.21
CA PRO A 205 35.18 5.95 -10.83
C PRO A 205 35.74 6.64 -12.09
N PHE A 206 35.85 7.95 -12.06
CA PHE A 206 36.36 8.78 -13.16
C PHE A 206 37.87 8.74 -13.27
N ARG A 207 38.49 7.55 -13.28
CA ARG A 207 39.96 7.39 -13.34
C ARG A 207 40.59 7.79 -14.67
N PHE A 208 39.78 7.97 -15.71
CA PHE A 208 40.21 8.38 -17.05
C PHE A 208 40.24 9.90 -17.21
N LEU A 209 39.73 10.67 -16.25
CA LEU A 209 39.75 12.11 -16.32
C LEU A 209 41.08 12.67 -15.81
N PRO A 210 41.63 13.73 -16.42
CA PRO A 210 42.87 14.35 -15.99
C PRO A 210 42.71 15.23 -14.74
N GLY A 211 43.78 15.38 -13.97
CA GLY A 211 43.89 16.34 -12.87
C GLY A 211 42.94 16.12 -11.69
N PHE A 212 42.30 17.18 -11.25
CA PHE A 212 41.40 17.20 -10.08
C PHE A 212 40.08 16.45 -10.24
N LEU A 213 39.76 16.02 -11.45
CA LEU A 213 38.58 15.21 -11.74
C LEU A 213 38.83 13.70 -11.66
N LYS A 214 40.09 13.30 -11.34
CA LYS A 214 40.45 11.89 -11.19
C LYS A 214 40.15 11.44 -9.74
N ASN A 215 39.18 10.56 -9.58
CA ASN A 215 38.85 9.84 -8.34
C ASN A 215 39.41 8.44 -8.37
#